data_4bff82df6cd00d24889aad2f10e8509e
#
_entry.id   4bff82df6cd00d24889aad2f10e8509e
#
_cell.length_a   1.000
_cell.length_b   1.000
_cell.length_c   1.000
_cell.angle_alpha   90.00
_cell.angle_beta   90.00
_cell.angle_gamma   90.00
#
_symmetry.space_group_name_H-M   'P 1'
#
loop_
_entity.id
_entity.type
_entity.pdbx_description
1 polymer ?
#
loop_
_entity_poly.entity_id
_entity_poly.type
_entity_poly.pdbx_seq_one_letter_code
_entity_poly.pdbx_strand_id
1 'polypeptide(L)'
;MKRILFALIALTAMASVSAQEIQIYRNNRLIETYTNTANEHYTVKFTDVGNLDKINGHEFVLINGLKWATMNVEATTVAESKETAYGDFYAWGEVATYYTKCPTDTGTVTSWKGNNTESHIHGNTYSHNWICYCGNHNNGDNKFYEWDPKPYDDKNILKPEYDVARKSWGGTWRIPTQKDFINLINACGGYGIKQLPTESTEPTITEGGIYWIPAGTIIDTFQYDVSGFLFVSTVDPNNRVFFPAAGNIQNIKRSSVATLCTYWSSNIDKTDSPNAHNLYISSTNGITRNSIHSRCNGYSIRPVSD
;
A
#
# COMPACT_ATOMS: atom_id res chain seq x y z
N MET A 1 12.53 -4.17 15.33
CA MET A 1 12.74 -5.38 16.16
C MET A 1 11.75 -6.42 15.69
N LYS A 2 12.27 -7.53 15.17
CA LYS A 2 11.44 -8.64 14.66
C LYS A 2 10.75 -9.30 15.84
N ARG A 3 9.45 -9.21 15.94
CA ARG A 3 8.68 -10.09 16.81
C ARG A 3 8.33 -11.33 16.01
N ILE A 4 9.25 -12.27 15.99
CA ILE A 4 8.93 -13.66 15.69
C ILE A 4 8.19 -14.15 16.93
N LEU A 5 6.89 -14.30 16.84
CA LEU A 5 6.15 -15.00 17.86
C LEU A 5 6.51 -16.48 17.72
N PHE A 6 7.56 -16.90 18.42
CA PHE A 6 7.79 -18.30 18.67
C PHE A 6 6.65 -18.77 19.55
N ALA A 7 5.80 -19.62 19.03
CA ALA A 7 5.02 -20.47 19.92
C ALA A 7 6.04 -21.30 20.72
N LEU A 8 6.31 -20.87 21.93
CA LEU A 8 7.13 -21.63 22.87
C LEU A 8 6.32 -22.85 23.27
N ILE A 9 6.58 -23.98 22.64
CA ILE A 9 6.04 -25.23 23.04
C ILE A 9 6.82 -25.63 24.33
N ALA A 10 6.27 -25.28 25.47
CA ALA A 10 6.75 -25.82 26.73
C ALA A 10 6.29 -27.29 26.81
N LEU A 11 7.19 -28.19 26.49
CA LEU A 11 6.99 -29.62 26.71
C LEU A 11 7.20 -29.91 28.20
N THR A 12 6.16 -29.88 29.00
CA THR A 12 6.18 -30.55 30.31
C THR A 12 5.60 -31.94 30.12
N ALA A 13 6.44 -32.93 30.34
CA ALA A 13 6.06 -34.32 30.31
C ALA A 13 5.07 -34.64 31.45
N MET A 14 4.08 -35.42 31.12
CA MET A 14 3.41 -36.53 31.79
C MET A 14 1.90 -36.43 31.79
N ALA A 15 1.33 -37.48 31.28
CA ALA A 15 0.01 -38.07 31.38
C ALA A 15 -0.81 -37.98 30.09
N SER A 16 -1.13 -39.17 29.56
CA SER A 16 -2.16 -39.52 28.56
C SER A 16 -2.73 -38.31 27.79
N VAL A 17 -2.07 -37.89 26.72
CA VAL A 17 -2.49 -36.76 25.94
C VAL A 17 -3.25 -37.26 24.72
N SER A 18 -4.52 -36.98 24.69
CA SER A 18 -5.29 -36.89 23.48
C SER A 18 -4.68 -35.85 22.55
N ALA A 19 -4.46 -36.20 21.31
CA ALA A 19 -4.02 -35.41 20.16
C ALA A 19 -3.41 -34.02 20.46
N GLN A 20 -2.11 -33.87 20.18
CA GLN A 20 -1.47 -32.55 20.16
C GLN A 20 -1.59 -31.98 18.74
N GLU A 21 -2.04 -30.76 18.65
CA GLU A 21 -2.14 -30.04 17.42
C GLU A 21 -0.99 -29.03 17.32
N ILE A 22 -0.25 -29.07 16.23
CA ILE A 22 0.77 -28.08 15.90
C ILE A 22 0.21 -27.20 14.79
N GLN A 23 -0.01 -25.94 15.11
CA GLN A 23 -0.45 -24.96 14.14
C GLN A 23 0.74 -24.12 13.67
N ILE A 24 0.94 -24.04 12.38
CA ILE A 24 2.01 -23.24 11.77
C ILE A 24 1.39 -21.97 11.21
N TYR A 25 1.86 -20.83 11.71
CA TYR A 25 1.42 -19.52 11.29
C TYR A 25 2.51 -18.78 10.52
N ARG A 26 2.11 -18.07 9.47
CA ARG A 26 2.95 -17.11 8.74
C ARG A 26 2.24 -15.76 8.73
N ASN A 27 2.88 -14.70 9.27
CA ASN A 27 2.28 -13.38 9.42
C ASN A 27 0.90 -13.40 10.09
N ASN A 28 0.80 -14.09 11.22
CA ASN A 28 -0.43 -14.35 11.96
C ASN A 28 -1.51 -15.14 11.17
N ARG A 29 -1.13 -15.73 10.06
CA ARG A 29 -2.01 -16.57 9.28
C ARG A 29 -1.66 -18.04 9.49
N LEU A 30 -2.68 -18.85 9.80
CA LEU A 30 -2.54 -20.30 9.85
C LEU A 30 -2.22 -20.82 8.44
N ILE A 31 -1.07 -21.49 8.29
CA ILE A 31 -0.65 -22.10 7.03
C ILE A 31 -1.00 -23.59 7.03
N GLU A 32 -0.78 -24.24 8.15
CA GLU A 32 -0.91 -25.68 8.24
C GLU A 32 -1.17 -26.12 9.68
N THR A 33 -1.95 -27.19 9.83
CA THR A 33 -2.25 -27.83 11.09
C THR A 33 -1.85 -29.28 11.02
N TYR A 34 -1.04 -29.74 11.98
CA TYR A 34 -0.67 -31.15 12.15
C TYR A 34 -1.28 -31.67 13.44
N THR A 35 -2.07 -32.73 13.33
CA THR A 35 -2.64 -33.41 14.49
C THR A 35 -1.86 -34.69 14.76
N ASN A 36 -1.25 -34.79 15.93
CA ASN A 36 -0.54 -36.02 16.34
C ASN A 36 -1.52 -37.03 16.93
N THR A 37 -1.80 -38.07 16.18
CA THR A 37 -2.56 -39.22 16.68
C THR A 37 -1.65 -40.29 17.23
N ALA A 38 -1.29 -40.15 18.50
CA ALA A 38 -0.61 -41.16 19.36
C ALA A 38 0.69 -41.79 18.82
N ASN A 39 1.78 -41.52 19.53
CA ASN A 39 3.09 -42.17 19.41
C ASN A 39 3.99 -41.93 18.21
N GLU A 40 3.74 -40.94 17.39
CA GLU A 40 4.70 -40.53 16.35
C GLU A 40 5.53 -39.33 16.83
N HIS A 41 6.85 -39.43 16.69
CA HIS A 41 7.76 -38.34 16.93
C HIS A 41 7.92 -37.53 15.67
N TYR A 42 7.38 -36.31 15.65
CA TYR A 42 7.60 -35.37 14.57
C TYR A 42 8.79 -34.49 14.88
N THR A 43 9.76 -34.46 13.99
CA THR A 43 10.81 -33.44 14.02
C THR A 43 10.42 -32.36 13.04
N VAL A 44 9.90 -31.26 13.54
CA VAL A 44 9.64 -30.07 12.69
C VAL A 44 10.98 -29.35 12.51
N LYS A 45 11.59 -29.53 11.35
CA LYS A 45 12.73 -28.71 10.96
C LYS A 45 12.20 -27.44 10.31
N PHE A 46 12.30 -26.33 11.00
CA PHE A 46 12.12 -25.02 10.40
C PHE A 46 13.35 -24.70 9.55
N THR A 47 13.36 -25.17 8.31
CA THR A 47 14.30 -24.65 7.33
C THR A 47 13.79 -23.29 6.93
N ASP A 48 14.35 -22.26 7.54
CA ASP A 48 14.18 -20.84 7.20
C ASP A 48 12.75 -20.46 6.80
N VAL A 49 11.79 -20.74 7.70
CA VAL A 49 10.39 -20.36 7.57
C VAL A 49 10.32 -18.86 7.86
N GLY A 50 10.75 -18.06 6.96
CA GLY A 50 10.61 -16.71 7.38
C GLY A 50 11.15 -15.61 6.54
N ASN A 51 11.70 -15.84 5.45
CA ASN A 51 11.75 -14.77 4.49
C ASN A 51 10.57 -14.96 3.54
N LEU A 52 9.49 -14.21 3.79
CA LEU A 52 8.76 -13.70 2.66
C LEU A 52 9.81 -13.25 1.68
N ASP A 53 9.73 -13.71 0.45
CA ASP A 53 10.65 -13.24 -0.58
C ASP A 53 10.72 -11.72 -0.46
N LYS A 54 11.92 -11.22 -0.22
CA LYS A 54 12.14 -9.78 -0.01
C LYS A 54 13.03 -9.26 -1.12
N ILE A 55 12.70 -8.09 -1.58
CA ILE A 55 13.57 -7.30 -2.43
C ILE A 55 14.06 -6.12 -1.61
N ASN A 56 15.37 -6.01 -1.40
CA ASN A 56 15.98 -4.97 -0.57
C ASN A 56 15.33 -4.82 0.83
N GLY A 57 14.98 -5.95 1.46
CA GLY A 57 14.39 -5.95 2.79
C GLY A 57 12.87 -5.74 2.84
N HIS A 58 12.21 -5.44 1.74
CA HIS A 58 10.77 -5.21 1.65
C HIS A 58 10.03 -6.44 1.15
N GLU A 59 8.95 -6.80 1.86
CA GLU A 59 8.12 -7.97 1.58
C GLU A 59 7.16 -7.71 0.42
N PHE A 60 6.82 -8.76 -0.32
CA PHE A 60 5.87 -8.66 -1.42
C PHE A 60 4.92 -9.87 -1.50
N VAL A 61 3.86 -9.68 -2.26
CA VAL A 61 2.93 -10.71 -2.70
C VAL A 61 2.92 -10.73 -4.22
N LEU A 62 2.99 -11.93 -4.81
CA LEU A 62 2.93 -12.10 -6.26
C LEU A 62 1.47 -12.19 -6.71
N ILE A 63 1.01 -11.20 -7.49
CA ILE A 63 -0.32 -11.22 -8.11
C ILE A 63 -0.16 -10.97 -9.61
N ASN A 64 -0.63 -11.92 -10.40
CA ASN A 64 -0.58 -11.85 -11.87
C ASN A 64 0.84 -11.55 -12.44
N GLY A 65 1.85 -12.21 -11.86
CA GLY A 65 3.24 -12.09 -12.33
C GLY A 65 3.97 -10.82 -11.86
N LEU A 66 3.32 -9.92 -11.15
CA LEU A 66 3.92 -8.71 -10.59
C LEU A 66 3.99 -8.82 -9.06
N LYS A 67 5.15 -8.44 -8.51
CA LYS A 67 5.38 -8.42 -7.05
C LYS A 67 4.87 -7.10 -6.49
N TRP A 68 3.84 -7.17 -5.66
CA TRP A 68 3.24 -6.03 -4.96
C TRP A 68 3.79 -5.94 -3.55
N ALA A 69 4.38 -4.82 -3.19
CA ALA A 69 4.82 -4.60 -1.81
C ALA A 69 3.66 -4.77 -0.83
N THR A 70 3.93 -5.35 0.35
CA THR A 70 2.91 -5.50 1.40
C THR A 70 2.58 -4.18 2.10
N MET A 71 3.49 -3.22 2.05
CA MET A 71 3.39 -1.92 2.71
C MET A 71 3.59 -0.76 1.74
N ASN A 72 3.11 0.42 2.12
CA ASN A 72 3.38 1.68 1.43
C ASN A 72 4.82 2.14 1.71
N VAL A 73 5.33 3.04 0.88
CA VAL A 73 6.59 3.73 1.18
C VAL A 73 6.47 4.43 2.54
N GLU A 74 7.51 4.28 3.39
CA GLU A 74 7.58 4.77 4.77
C GLU A 74 6.56 4.16 5.76
N ALA A 75 5.76 3.18 5.36
CA ALA A 75 5.00 2.39 6.30
C ALA A 75 5.88 1.34 6.98
N THR A 76 5.57 1.05 8.25
CA THR A 76 6.31 0.05 9.06
C THR A 76 5.46 -1.16 9.42
N THR A 77 4.16 -1.09 9.22
CA THR A 77 3.22 -2.20 9.39
C THR A 77 2.21 -2.24 8.23
N VAL A 78 1.52 -3.37 8.09
CA VAL A 78 0.50 -3.54 7.04
C VAL A 78 -0.77 -2.79 7.41
N ALA A 79 -1.25 -2.94 8.66
CA ALA A 79 -2.56 -2.44 9.07
C ALA A 79 -2.72 -2.19 10.58
N GLU A 80 -1.63 -2.04 11.35
CA GLU A 80 -1.70 -1.96 12.82
C GLU A 80 -2.19 -0.61 13.35
N SER A 81 -1.80 0.49 12.73
CA SER A 81 -2.28 1.83 13.09
C SER A 81 -2.14 2.80 11.92
N LYS A 82 -2.77 3.95 12.02
CA LYS A 82 -2.65 4.99 10.99
C LYS A 82 -1.22 5.51 10.85
N GLU A 83 -0.51 5.62 11.97
CA GLU A 83 0.86 6.12 12.03
C GLU A 83 1.85 5.15 11.42
N THR A 84 1.55 3.87 11.43
CA THR A 84 2.47 2.83 10.98
C THR A 84 2.11 2.22 9.64
N ALA A 85 0.82 2.23 9.24
CA ALA A 85 0.33 1.56 8.04
C ALA A 85 0.16 2.49 6.83
N TYR A 86 -0.13 3.77 7.04
CA TYR A 86 -0.43 4.67 5.93
C TYR A 86 0.80 5.06 5.11
N GLY A 87 1.98 5.12 5.75
CA GLY A 87 3.16 5.67 5.11
C GLY A 87 3.04 7.17 4.85
N ASP A 88 3.90 7.68 4.00
CA ASP A 88 3.97 9.08 3.67
C ASP A 88 3.19 9.41 2.38
N PHE A 89 2.91 10.70 2.19
CA PHE A 89 2.25 11.23 1.01
C PHE A 89 3.25 11.96 0.12
N TYR A 90 3.13 11.76 -1.17
CA TYR A 90 4.02 12.34 -2.16
C TYR A 90 3.23 13.08 -3.23
N ALA A 91 3.73 14.21 -3.69
CA ALA A 91 3.31 14.74 -4.97
C ALA A 91 3.90 13.88 -6.09
N TRP A 92 3.27 13.87 -7.25
CA TRP A 92 3.71 13.04 -8.37
C TRP A 92 5.09 13.47 -8.87
N GLY A 93 6.02 12.54 -8.92
CA GLY A 93 7.41 12.79 -9.32
C GLY A 93 8.31 13.35 -8.21
N GLU A 94 7.79 13.54 -7.00
CA GLU A 94 8.58 13.93 -5.85
C GLU A 94 9.15 12.72 -5.12
N VAL A 95 10.40 12.87 -4.71
CA VAL A 95 11.10 11.89 -3.88
C VAL A 95 11.19 12.33 -2.41
N ALA A 96 10.81 13.56 -2.12
CA ALA A 96 10.62 14.08 -0.77
C ALA A 96 9.15 14.02 -0.40
N THR A 97 8.87 13.58 0.82
CA THR A 97 7.50 13.43 1.30
C THR A 97 6.85 14.77 1.60
N TYR A 98 5.54 14.80 1.41
CA TYR A 98 4.71 15.93 1.80
C TYR A 98 4.66 16.09 3.31
N TYR A 99 4.54 14.98 4.00
CA TYR A 99 4.34 14.99 5.43
C TYR A 99 4.64 13.61 6.03
N THR A 100 5.35 13.59 7.15
CA THR A 100 5.75 12.34 7.79
C THR A 100 4.81 11.79 8.81
N LYS A 101 3.98 12.63 9.37
CA LYS A 101 3.01 12.20 10.37
C LYS A 101 1.74 12.98 10.15
N CYS A 102 0.67 12.31 9.91
CA CYS A 102 -0.60 12.98 9.97
C CYS A 102 -1.02 13.09 11.42
N PRO A 103 -1.04 14.28 12.01
CA PRO A 103 -1.40 14.44 13.40
C PRO A 103 -2.87 14.20 13.67
N THR A 104 -3.71 14.30 12.63
CA THR A 104 -5.16 14.15 12.76
C THR A 104 -5.75 13.56 11.48
N ASP A 105 -6.91 12.94 11.59
CA ASP A 105 -7.63 12.36 10.45
C ASP A 105 -8.08 13.40 9.41
N THR A 106 -8.20 14.63 9.85
CA THR A 106 -8.47 15.82 9.03
C THR A 106 -7.67 16.97 9.58
N GLY A 107 -6.87 17.62 8.77
CA GLY A 107 -6.07 18.73 9.26
C GLY A 107 -5.31 19.42 8.15
N THR A 108 -4.80 20.59 8.51
CA THR A 108 -3.90 21.36 7.66
C THR A 108 -2.49 20.82 7.81
N VAL A 109 -1.84 20.53 6.72
CA VAL A 109 -0.42 20.16 6.69
C VAL A 109 0.37 21.44 6.90
N THR A 110 1.04 21.52 8.03
CA THR A 110 1.76 22.75 8.44
C THR A 110 3.27 22.64 8.28
N SER A 111 3.77 21.43 8.05
CA SER A 111 5.20 21.21 7.92
C SER A 111 5.50 20.06 6.97
N TRP A 112 6.66 20.13 6.36
CA TRP A 112 7.21 19.11 5.47
C TRP A 112 8.28 18.31 6.19
N LYS A 113 8.41 17.04 5.83
CA LYS A 113 9.59 16.26 6.20
C LYS A 113 10.69 16.56 5.21
N GLY A 114 11.80 16.94 5.76
CA GLY A 114 13.00 17.16 4.98
C GLY A 114 13.41 18.62 4.99
N ASN A 115 14.65 18.79 4.71
CA ASN A 115 15.33 20.08 4.68
C ASN A 115 14.98 20.76 3.36
N ASN A 116 13.77 21.22 3.24
CA ASN A 116 13.24 21.78 2.02
C ASN A 116 13.59 23.25 1.84
N THR A 117 14.84 23.59 2.02
CA THR A 117 15.37 24.84 1.48
C THR A 117 15.30 24.88 -0.05
N GLU A 118 15.14 23.71 -0.66
CA GLU A 118 14.88 23.52 -2.08
C GLU A 118 13.44 23.10 -2.35
N SER A 119 12.56 23.20 -1.36
CA SER A 119 11.17 22.91 -1.62
C SER A 119 10.70 23.92 -2.64
N HIS A 120 10.33 23.40 -3.72
CA HIS A 120 9.78 24.09 -4.86
C HIS A 120 8.43 24.73 -4.55
N ILE A 121 8.11 24.88 -3.27
CA ILE A 121 6.96 25.58 -2.76
C ILE A 121 7.39 27.01 -2.49
N HIS A 122 7.01 27.88 -3.34
CA HIS A 122 7.16 29.31 -3.11
C HIS A 122 5.97 29.83 -2.28
N GLY A 123 6.30 30.22 -1.06
CA GLY A 123 5.36 30.88 -0.16
C GLY A 123 4.53 29.94 0.70
N ASN A 124 3.85 30.50 1.67
CA ASN A 124 3.00 29.82 2.65
C ASN A 124 1.69 29.26 2.05
N THR A 125 1.51 29.37 0.79
CA THR A 125 0.36 28.83 0.09
C THR A 125 0.82 27.63 -0.72
N TYR A 126 0.36 26.51 -0.29
CA TYR A 126 0.37 25.24 -0.95
C TYR A 126 -0.33 25.26 -2.31
N SER A 127 -0.77 26.37 -2.67
CA SER A 127 -1.42 26.61 -3.91
C SER A 127 -0.40 26.65 -5.03
N HIS A 128 -0.46 25.72 -5.93
CA HIS A 128 -0.05 25.89 -7.33
C HIS A 128 1.40 26.31 -7.61
N ASN A 129 2.20 26.56 -6.57
CA ASN A 129 3.59 27.05 -6.67
C ASN A 129 4.63 25.95 -6.67
N TRP A 130 4.23 24.76 -6.97
CA TRP A 130 5.14 23.66 -7.23
C TRP A 130 5.78 23.90 -8.58
N ILE A 131 6.91 24.54 -8.57
CA ILE A 131 7.65 24.87 -9.79
C ILE A 131 7.95 23.61 -10.58
N CYS A 132 8.16 22.51 -9.89
CA CYS A 132 8.64 21.30 -10.52
C CYS A 132 7.54 20.38 -11.04
N TYR A 133 6.40 20.29 -10.37
CA TYR A 133 5.54 19.13 -10.55
C TYR A 133 4.15 19.43 -11.07
N CYS A 134 3.62 20.59 -10.78
CA CYS A 134 2.29 20.98 -11.22
C CYS A 134 2.31 22.03 -12.34
N GLY A 135 3.50 22.49 -12.70
CA GLY A 135 3.60 23.68 -13.51
C GLY A 135 3.38 24.96 -12.69
N ASN A 136 3.92 26.06 -13.14
CA ASN A 136 3.77 27.33 -12.46
C ASN A 136 2.46 28.00 -12.89
N HIS A 137 1.47 28.02 -12.02
CA HIS A 137 0.21 28.71 -12.22
C HIS A 137 0.25 30.20 -11.83
N ASN A 138 1.41 30.73 -11.48
CA ASN A 138 1.48 31.92 -10.66
C ASN A 138 1.48 33.27 -11.35
N ASN A 139 1.55 33.31 -12.64
CA ASN A 139 1.59 34.59 -13.33
C ASN A 139 0.23 35.02 -13.89
N GLY A 140 -0.86 34.36 -13.49
CA GLY A 140 -2.20 34.69 -13.97
C GLY A 140 -2.45 34.33 -15.44
N ASP A 141 -1.51 33.66 -16.08
CA ASP A 141 -1.57 33.32 -17.49
C ASP A 141 -2.14 31.93 -17.78
N ASN A 142 -2.50 31.17 -16.72
CA ASN A 142 -3.00 29.78 -16.79
C ASN A 142 -2.10 28.83 -17.61
N LYS A 143 -0.82 29.12 -17.74
CA LYS A 143 0.11 28.27 -18.46
C LYS A 143 0.79 27.32 -17.51
N PHE A 144 0.81 26.04 -17.89
CA PHE A 144 1.64 25.03 -17.26
C PHE A 144 3.02 25.11 -17.86
N TYR A 145 4.01 25.38 -17.03
CA TYR A 145 5.40 25.30 -17.47
C TYR A 145 5.80 23.83 -17.49
N GLU A 146 6.21 23.36 -18.65
CA GLU A 146 6.84 22.05 -18.73
C GLU A 146 8.16 22.08 -17.98
N TRP A 147 8.40 20.99 -17.29
CA TRP A 147 9.66 20.79 -16.61
C TRP A 147 10.78 20.52 -17.61
N ASP A 148 11.92 21.14 -17.43
CA ASP A 148 13.12 20.84 -18.20
C ASP A 148 14.29 20.55 -17.23
N PRO A 149 14.79 19.32 -17.14
CA PRO A 149 14.39 18.14 -17.92
C PRO A 149 13.05 17.53 -17.45
N LYS A 150 12.27 17.01 -18.39
CA LYS A 150 10.99 16.33 -18.09
C LYS A 150 11.24 15.13 -17.15
N PRO A 151 10.41 14.96 -16.07
CA PRO A 151 10.59 13.88 -15.10
C PRO A 151 10.08 12.52 -15.62
N TYR A 152 9.60 12.45 -16.83
CA TYR A 152 9.07 11.26 -17.46
C TYR A 152 9.72 11.01 -18.83
N ASP A 153 9.64 9.76 -19.27
CA ASP A 153 10.17 9.29 -20.54
C ASP A 153 9.17 9.45 -21.72
N ASP A 154 9.55 9.00 -22.90
CA ASP A 154 8.69 9.04 -24.09
C ASP A 154 7.46 8.12 -23.98
N LYS A 155 7.41 7.22 -23.02
CA LYS A 155 6.26 6.37 -22.69
C LYS A 155 5.36 7.02 -21.65
N ASN A 156 5.69 8.24 -21.20
CA ASN A 156 5.01 9.01 -20.14
C ASN A 156 5.05 8.31 -18.77
N ILE A 157 6.14 7.65 -18.48
CA ILE A 157 6.42 6.98 -17.22
C ILE A 157 7.52 7.75 -16.50
N LEU A 158 7.39 7.94 -15.18
CA LEU A 158 8.42 8.57 -14.35
C LEU A 158 9.79 7.91 -14.58
N LYS A 159 10.79 8.75 -14.78
CA LYS A 159 12.17 8.30 -14.81
C LYS A 159 12.63 7.84 -13.41
N PRO A 160 13.59 6.92 -13.31
CA PRO A 160 14.02 6.34 -12.04
C PRO A 160 14.42 7.34 -10.96
N GLU A 161 15.00 8.47 -11.34
CA GLU A 161 15.45 9.53 -10.43
C GLU A 161 14.30 10.30 -9.78
N TYR A 162 13.08 10.23 -10.36
CA TYR A 162 11.86 10.85 -9.86
C TYR A 162 10.86 9.85 -9.29
N ASP A 163 11.24 8.57 -9.22
CA ASP A 163 10.45 7.49 -8.66
C ASP A 163 10.87 7.25 -7.21
N VAL A 164 10.02 7.67 -6.27
CA VAL A 164 10.31 7.56 -4.84
C VAL A 164 10.46 6.11 -4.37
N ALA A 165 9.72 5.16 -4.93
CA ALA A 165 9.86 3.76 -4.55
C ALA A 165 11.26 3.24 -4.90
N ARG A 166 11.75 3.58 -6.07
CA ARG A 166 13.12 3.27 -6.49
C ARG A 166 14.17 4.00 -5.65
N LYS A 167 13.90 5.26 -5.36
CA LYS A 167 14.83 6.11 -4.61
C LYS A 167 14.96 5.68 -3.15
N SER A 168 13.84 5.37 -2.49
CA SER A 168 13.81 5.02 -1.07
C SER A 168 14.14 3.55 -0.81
N TRP A 169 13.63 2.65 -1.66
CA TRP A 169 13.76 1.20 -1.45
C TRP A 169 14.85 0.58 -2.32
N GLY A 170 15.20 1.20 -3.44
CA GLY A 170 16.26 0.74 -4.33
C GLY A 170 15.91 -0.54 -5.10
N GLY A 171 16.92 -1.20 -5.67
CA GLY A 171 16.76 -2.44 -6.42
C GLY A 171 15.82 -2.29 -7.61
N THR A 172 14.88 -3.22 -7.74
CA THR A 172 13.89 -3.26 -8.81
C THR A 172 12.54 -2.63 -8.44
N TRP A 173 12.42 -2.07 -7.22
CA TRP A 173 11.22 -1.37 -6.79
C TRP A 173 10.93 -0.15 -7.64
N ARG A 174 9.66 0.07 -7.96
CA ARG A 174 9.17 1.22 -8.71
C ARG A 174 7.72 1.55 -8.34
N ILE A 175 7.28 2.76 -8.68
CA ILE A 175 5.87 3.11 -8.65
C ILE A 175 5.13 2.30 -9.73
N PRO A 176 3.95 1.74 -9.44
CA PRO A 176 3.15 1.02 -10.44
C PRO A 176 2.77 1.92 -11.62
N THR A 177 2.72 1.36 -12.80
CA THR A 177 2.06 2.02 -13.93
C THR A 177 0.54 1.96 -13.78
N GLN A 178 -0.18 2.78 -14.53
CA GLN A 178 -1.63 2.68 -14.65
C GLN A 178 -2.06 1.27 -15.09
N LYS A 179 -1.30 0.67 -16.03
CA LYS A 179 -1.57 -0.69 -16.51
C LYS A 179 -1.40 -1.73 -15.40
N ASP A 180 -0.42 -1.55 -14.50
CA ASP A 180 -0.23 -2.46 -13.36
C ASP A 180 -1.44 -2.44 -12.42
N PHE A 181 -2.00 -1.27 -12.13
CA PHE A 181 -3.24 -1.17 -11.35
C PHE A 181 -4.44 -1.80 -12.05
N ILE A 182 -4.59 -1.59 -13.36
CA ILE A 182 -5.65 -2.24 -14.14
C ILE A 182 -5.50 -3.76 -14.09
N ASN A 183 -4.28 -4.27 -14.26
CA ASN A 183 -3.99 -5.69 -14.18
C ASN A 183 -4.26 -6.27 -12.79
N LEU A 184 -3.92 -5.55 -11.71
CA LEU A 184 -4.25 -5.93 -10.34
C LEU A 184 -5.76 -6.04 -10.13
N ILE A 185 -6.50 -5.01 -10.54
CA ILE A 185 -7.98 -4.97 -10.43
C ILE A 185 -8.58 -6.18 -11.17
N ASN A 186 -8.15 -6.44 -12.40
CA ASN A 186 -8.63 -7.56 -13.19
C ASN A 186 -8.26 -8.92 -12.57
N ALA A 187 -7.04 -9.06 -12.04
CA ALA A 187 -6.60 -10.27 -11.35
C ALA A 187 -7.36 -10.54 -10.03
N CYS A 188 -8.01 -9.51 -9.49
CA CYS A 188 -8.86 -9.60 -8.30
C CYS A 188 -10.35 -9.54 -8.61
N GLY A 189 -10.77 -9.94 -9.82
CA GLY A 189 -12.19 -10.07 -10.18
C GLY A 189 -12.84 -8.82 -10.76
N GLY A 190 -12.07 -7.78 -11.09
CA GLY A 190 -12.56 -6.56 -11.76
C GLY A 190 -12.98 -5.46 -10.79
N TYR A 191 -13.79 -4.53 -11.29
CA TYR A 191 -14.09 -3.25 -10.61
C TYR A 191 -15.17 -3.32 -9.52
N GLY A 192 -15.70 -4.51 -9.24
CA GLY A 192 -16.70 -4.69 -8.18
C GLY A 192 -16.07 -4.76 -6.80
N ILE A 193 -16.67 -4.09 -5.82
CA ILE A 193 -16.30 -4.23 -4.41
C ILE A 193 -17.19 -5.30 -3.80
N LYS A 194 -16.58 -6.33 -3.22
CA LYS A 194 -17.27 -7.38 -2.48
C LYS A 194 -17.49 -6.98 -1.03
N GLN A 195 -18.57 -7.46 -0.46
CA GLN A 195 -18.81 -7.40 0.97
C GLN A 195 -18.11 -8.57 1.66
N LEU A 196 -17.69 -8.34 2.90
CA LEU A 196 -17.21 -9.44 3.73
C LEU A 196 -18.33 -10.42 4.05
N PRO A 197 -18.01 -11.72 4.21
CA PRO A 197 -18.98 -12.67 4.75
C PRO A 197 -19.50 -12.20 6.12
N THR A 198 -20.83 -12.18 6.28
CA THR A 198 -21.49 -11.65 7.48
C THR A 198 -21.76 -12.72 8.55
N GLU A 199 -21.49 -13.98 8.23
CA GLU A 199 -21.86 -15.12 9.09
C GLU A 199 -20.87 -15.38 10.23
N SER A 200 -19.74 -14.68 10.27
CA SER A 200 -18.69 -14.87 11.29
C SER A 200 -18.11 -13.53 11.75
N THR A 201 -17.74 -13.46 13.02
CA THR A 201 -16.98 -12.34 13.58
C THR A 201 -15.53 -12.30 13.06
N GLU A 202 -15.04 -13.43 12.58
CA GLU A 202 -13.72 -13.59 11.97
C GLU A 202 -13.88 -14.28 10.61
N PRO A 203 -14.28 -13.55 9.56
CA PRO A 203 -14.51 -14.15 8.26
C PRO A 203 -13.20 -14.65 7.63
N THR A 204 -13.33 -15.80 6.95
CA THR A 204 -12.26 -16.31 6.08
C THR A 204 -12.60 -15.93 4.64
N ILE A 205 -11.62 -15.36 3.94
CA ILE A 205 -11.75 -15.03 2.53
C ILE A 205 -11.14 -16.16 1.68
N THR A 206 -12.00 -16.91 1.02
CA THR A 206 -11.64 -18.04 0.15
C THR A 206 -11.78 -17.73 -1.33
N GLU A 207 -12.35 -16.60 -1.69
CA GLU A 207 -12.58 -16.20 -3.07
C GLU A 207 -11.82 -14.94 -3.43
N GLY A 208 -11.33 -14.88 -4.67
CA GLY A 208 -10.76 -13.67 -5.25
C GLY A 208 -11.77 -12.52 -5.32
N GLY A 209 -11.30 -11.32 -5.09
CA GLY A 209 -12.13 -10.11 -5.11
C GLY A 209 -11.41 -8.91 -4.54
N ILE A 210 -12.09 -7.77 -4.59
CA ILE A 210 -11.66 -6.54 -3.91
C ILE A 210 -12.68 -6.29 -2.80
N TYR A 211 -12.21 -6.34 -1.56
CA TYR A 211 -13.05 -6.24 -0.37
C TYR A 211 -12.78 -4.94 0.38
N TRP A 212 -13.86 -4.27 0.79
CA TRP A 212 -13.74 -3.18 1.76
C TRP A 212 -13.57 -3.77 3.15
N ILE A 213 -12.53 -3.35 3.86
CA ILE A 213 -12.18 -3.80 5.21
C ILE A 213 -12.32 -2.61 6.16
N PRO A 214 -13.36 -2.55 7.00
CA PRO A 214 -13.44 -1.58 8.09
C PRO A 214 -12.33 -1.78 9.13
N ALA A 215 -11.93 -0.71 9.80
CA ALA A 215 -11.01 -0.79 10.93
C ALA A 215 -11.57 -1.68 12.05
N GLY A 216 -10.72 -2.47 12.68
CA GLY A 216 -11.08 -3.44 13.72
C GLY A 216 -11.53 -4.80 13.17
N THR A 217 -11.54 -5.00 11.85
CA THR A 217 -11.91 -6.29 11.24
C THR A 217 -10.79 -7.31 11.42
N ILE A 218 -11.15 -8.55 11.78
CA ILE A 218 -10.23 -9.70 11.80
C ILE A 218 -10.57 -10.59 10.60
N ILE A 219 -9.57 -10.95 9.81
CA ILE A 219 -9.71 -11.89 8.68
C ILE A 219 -8.60 -12.92 8.78
N ASP A 220 -8.94 -14.20 8.79
CA ASP A 220 -7.96 -15.30 8.89
C ASP A 220 -6.94 -15.05 10.04
N THR A 221 -7.42 -14.64 11.21
CA THR A 221 -6.62 -14.27 12.40
C THR A 221 -5.78 -12.99 12.31
N PHE A 222 -5.74 -12.32 11.16
CA PHE A 222 -5.06 -11.04 11.01
C PHE A 222 -6.02 -9.88 11.29
N GLN A 223 -5.63 -9.00 12.23
CA GLN A 223 -6.40 -7.82 12.61
C GLN A 223 -6.00 -6.62 11.76
N TYR A 224 -7.01 -5.97 11.17
CA TYR A 224 -6.86 -4.73 10.42
C TYR A 224 -7.33 -3.55 11.27
N ASP A 225 -6.42 -2.87 11.95
CA ASP A 225 -6.76 -1.73 12.82
C ASP A 225 -7.00 -0.43 12.05
N VAL A 226 -6.73 -0.44 10.75
CA VAL A 226 -7.07 0.65 9.85
C VAL A 226 -7.96 0.15 8.72
N SER A 227 -8.88 1.01 8.25
CA SER A 227 -9.71 0.71 7.10
C SER A 227 -8.93 0.71 5.79
N GLY A 228 -9.38 -0.07 4.83
CA GLY A 228 -8.77 -0.12 3.50
C GLY A 228 -9.43 -1.10 2.56
N PHE A 229 -8.75 -1.41 1.47
CA PHE A 229 -9.21 -2.40 0.50
C PHE A 229 -8.23 -3.56 0.43
N LEU A 230 -8.75 -4.76 0.55
CA LEU A 230 -8.01 -6.00 0.38
C LEU A 230 -8.23 -6.54 -1.03
N PHE A 231 -7.18 -6.57 -1.81
CA PHE A 231 -7.14 -7.16 -3.15
C PHE A 231 -6.73 -8.62 -3.02
N VAL A 232 -7.60 -9.52 -3.39
CA VAL A 232 -7.44 -10.97 -3.28
C VAL A 232 -7.43 -11.56 -4.68
N SER A 233 -6.36 -12.26 -5.04
CA SER A 233 -6.22 -12.90 -6.34
C SER A 233 -7.32 -13.94 -6.59
N THR A 234 -7.87 -13.97 -7.81
CA THR A 234 -8.84 -14.98 -8.24
C THR A 234 -8.19 -16.34 -8.53
N VAL A 235 -6.88 -16.38 -8.72
CA VAL A 235 -6.12 -17.61 -8.99
C VAL A 235 -5.73 -18.31 -7.69
N ASP A 236 -5.24 -17.54 -6.71
CA ASP A 236 -4.89 -18.02 -5.37
C ASP A 236 -5.30 -16.98 -4.34
N PRO A 237 -6.37 -17.22 -3.56
CA PRO A 237 -6.82 -16.27 -2.53
C PRO A 237 -5.82 -16.02 -1.40
N ASN A 238 -4.77 -16.81 -1.31
CA ASN A 238 -3.66 -16.57 -0.40
C ASN A 238 -2.80 -15.39 -0.85
N ASN A 239 -2.74 -15.15 -2.14
CA ASN A 239 -2.07 -14.00 -2.71
C ASN A 239 -2.99 -12.79 -2.62
N ARG A 240 -2.79 -11.99 -1.56
CA ARG A 240 -3.61 -10.82 -1.26
C ARG A 240 -2.76 -9.65 -0.78
N VAL A 241 -3.15 -8.45 -1.12
CA VAL A 241 -2.47 -7.22 -0.71
C VAL A 241 -3.48 -6.20 -0.19
N PHE A 242 -3.17 -5.60 0.97
CA PHE A 242 -4.02 -4.61 1.61
C PHE A 242 -3.55 -3.19 1.27
N PHE A 243 -4.48 -2.36 0.85
CA PHE A 243 -4.29 -0.94 0.56
C PHE A 243 -5.02 -0.11 1.61
N PRO A 244 -4.31 0.47 2.60
CA PRO A 244 -4.91 1.33 3.59
C PRO A 244 -5.63 2.53 2.99
N ALA A 245 -6.79 2.89 3.54
CA ALA A 245 -7.53 4.07 3.16
C ALA A 245 -6.94 5.31 3.84
N ALA A 246 -5.75 5.68 3.41
CA ALA A 246 -4.99 6.78 3.99
C ALA A 246 -5.58 8.17 3.67
N GLY A 247 -6.53 8.25 2.75
CA GLY A 247 -7.05 9.52 2.26
C GLY A 247 -6.09 10.16 1.26
N ASN A 248 -6.15 11.47 1.18
CA ASN A 248 -5.31 12.28 0.30
C ASN A 248 -4.95 13.63 0.94
N ILE A 249 -3.97 14.30 0.36
CA ILE A 249 -3.67 15.70 0.65
C ILE A 249 -4.01 16.53 -0.59
N GLN A 250 -4.89 17.51 -0.43
CA GLN A 250 -5.22 18.50 -1.44
C GLN A 250 -5.18 19.90 -0.83
N ASN A 251 -4.51 20.84 -1.47
CA ASN A 251 -4.42 22.20 -0.99
C ASN A 251 -4.10 22.28 0.52
N ILE A 252 -3.03 21.65 0.98
CA ILE A 252 -2.63 21.59 2.40
C ILE A 252 -3.58 20.87 3.35
N LYS A 253 -4.69 20.36 2.87
CA LYS A 253 -5.65 19.65 3.72
C LYS A 253 -5.57 18.15 3.46
N ARG A 254 -5.47 17.40 4.54
CA ARG A 254 -5.73 15.97 4.51
C ARG A 254 -7.22 15.74 4.61
N SER A 255 -7.73 14.85 3.76
CA SER A 255 -9.15 14.52 3.73
C SER A 255 -9.40 13.05 3.42
N SER A 256 -10.63 12.62 3.66
CA SER A 256 -11.13 11.29 3.30
C SER A 256 -10.34 10.12 3.89
N VAL A 257 -9.74 10.34 5.07
CA VAL A 257 -9.07 9.30 5.85
C VAL A 257 -10.08 8.22 6.24
N ALA A 258 -9.64 6.98 6.26
CA ALA A 258 -10.45 5.80 6.55
C ALA A 258 -11.61 5.53 5.56
N THR A 259 -11.67 6.23 4.43
CA THR A 259 -12.73 6.05 3.42
C THR A 259 -12.22 6.02 1.98
N LEU A 260 -11.02 6.53 1.74
CA LEU A 260 -10.48 6.73 0.40
C LEU A 260 -9.04 6.19 0.30
N CYS A 261 -8.81 5.35 -0.70
CA CYS A 261 -7.49 4.93 -1.15
C CYS A 261 -7.10 5.72 -2.39
N THR A 262 -6.01 6.49 -2.31
CA THR A 262 -5.41 7.17 -3.45
C THR A 262 -3.93 6.81 -3.55
N TYR A 263 -3.53 6.29 -4.69
CA TYR A 263 -2.16 5.83 -4.93
C TYR A 263 -1.68 6.32 -6.29
N TRP A 264 -0.55 6.99 -6.33
CA TRP A 264 0.01 7.42 -7.62
C TRP A 264 0.40 6.24 -8.51
N SER A 265 0.12 6.36 -9.78
CA SER A 265 0.83 5.61 -10.81
C SER A 265 2.02 6.41 -11.33
N SER A 266 2.95 5.75 -11.98
CA SER A 266 4.09 6.42 -12.61
C SER A 266 3.75 7.12 -13.93
N ASN A 267 2.51 7.06 -14.40
CA ASN A 267 2.09 7.65 -15.67
C ASN A 267 1.58 9.08 -15.50
N ILE A 268 2.13 10.01 -16.32
CA ILE A 268 1.52 11.32 -16.54
C ILE A 268 0.34 11.19 -17.51
N ASP A 269 -0.65 12.05 -17.38
CA ASP A 269 -1.69 12.17 -18.40
C ASP A 269 -1.15 12.89 -19.64
N LYS A 270 -1.29 12.26 -20.81
CA LYS A 270 -0.84 12.83 -22.09
C LYS A 270 -1.67 14.01 -22.56
N THR A 271 -2.94 14.03 -22.20
CA THR A 271 -3.91 15.02 -22.66
C THR A 271 -3.94 16.23 -21.75
N ASP A 272 -3.51 16.04 -20.50
CA ASP A 272 -3.54 17.08 -19.48
C ASP A 272 -2.31 16.95 -18.58
N SER A 273 -1.20 17.54 -18.99
CA SER A 273 0.12 17.42 -18.34
C SER A 273 0.20 17.86 -16.87
N PRO A 274 -0.70 18.72 -16.33
CA PRO A 274 -0.74 18.98 -14.89
C PRO A 274 -1.25 17.81 -14.08
N ASN A 275 -1.83 16.81 -14.72
CA ASN A 275 -2.44 15.66 -14.09
C ASN A 275 -1.63 14.38 -14.31
N ALA A 276 -1.77 13.45 -13.37
CA ALA A 276 -1.21 12.12 -13.47
C ALA A 276 -2.25 11.06 -13.11
N HIS A 277 -2.04 9.86 -13.64
CA HIS A 277 -2.90 8.73 -13.35
C HIS A 277 -2.68 8.22 -11.94
N ASN A 278 -3.75 7.70 -11.35
CA ASN A 278 -3.73 7.15 -10.00
C ASN A 278 -4.76 6.04 -9.84
N LEU A 279 -4.58 5.21 -8.83
CA LEU A 279 -5.61 4.34 -8.31
C LEU A 279 -6.48 5.17 -7.35
N TYR A 280 -7.77 5.20 -7.58
CA TYR A 280 -8.74 5.91 -6.74
C TYR A 280 -9.89 4.97 -6.38
N ILE A 281 -10.01 4.63 -5.10
CA ILE A 281 -11.03 3.74 -4.58
C ILE A 281 -11.67 4.36 -3.34
N SER A 282 -12.97 4.53 -3.39
CA SER A 282 -13.77 5.04 -2.28
C SER A 282 -14.66 3.94 -1.69
N SER A 283 -14.80 3.91 -0.37
CA SER A 283 -15.72 3.00 0.32
C SER A 283 -17.19 3.22 -0.07
N THR A 284 -17.53 4.40 -0.61
CA THR A 284 -18.90 4.76 -1.01
C THR A 284 -19.12 4.69 -2.51
N ASN A 285 -18.12 5.09 -3.31
CA ASN A 285 -18.25 5.24 -4.77
C ASN A 285 -17.55 4.13 -5.57
N GLY A 286 -16.85 3.23 -4.88
CA GLY A 286 -16.12 2.14 -5.53
C GLY A 286 -14.85 2.60 -6.25
N ILE A 287 -14.45 1.87 -7.28
CA ILE A 287 -13.21 2.06 -8.03
C ILE A 287 -13.46 2.98 -9.22
N THR A 288 -12.75 4.09 -9.30
CA THR A 288 -12.80 5.00 -10.44
C THR A 288 -11.89 4.52 -11.56
N ARG A 289 -12.47 4.32 -12.75
CA ARG A 289 -11.72 3.97 -13.96
C ARG A 289 -10.99 5.18 -14.49
N ASN A 290 -9.74 4.99 -14.92
CA ASN A 290 -8.92 6.05 -15.52
C ASN A 290 -8.86 7.32 -14.67
N SER A 291 -8.70 7.15 -13.36
CA SER A 291 -8.59 8.30 -12.46
C SER A 291 -7.34 9.12 -12.77
N ILE A 292 -7.52 10.42 -12.92
CA ILE A 292 -6.45 11.40 -13.11
C ILE A 292 -6.65 12.55 -12.13
N HIS A 293 -5.56 13.01 -11.53
CA HIS A 293 -5.61 14.14 -10.61
C HIS A 293 -4.37 15.00 -10.70
N SER A 294 -4.50 16.23 -10.21
CA SER A 294 -3.41 17.19 -10.19
C SER A 294 -2.16 16.61 -9.49
N ARG A 295 -1.02 16.72 -10.18
CA ARG A 295 0.28 16.22 -9.70
C ARG A 295 0.72 16.81 -8.36
N CYS A 296 0.16 17.95 -7.96
CA CYS A 296 0.42 18.56 -6.67
C CYS A 296 -0.33 17.95 -5.50
N ASN A 297 -1.25 17.03 -5.73
CA ASN A 297 -1.90 16.32 -4.65
C ASN A 297 -0.90 15.37 -3.98
N GLY A 298 -1.06 15.17 -2.67
CA GLY A 298 -0.30 14.19 -1.91
C GLY A 298 -1.04 12.86 -1.87
N TYR A 299 -0.47 11.81 -2.47
CA TYR A 299 -1.01 10.46 -2.48
C TYR A 299 0.02 9.47 -1.97
N SER A 300 -0.47 8.33 -1.48
CA SER A 300 0.37 7.22 -1.05
C SER A 300 1.07 6.56 -2.24
N ILE A 301 2.16 5.85 -1.95
CA ILE A 301 2.88 5.05 -2.93
C ILE A 301 2.87 3.59 -2.48
N ARG A 302 2.38 2.70 -3.34
CA ARG A 302 2.47 1.25 -3.19
C ARG A 302 3.48 0.71 -4.19
N PRO A 303 4.69 0.34 -3.79
CA PRO A 303 5.70 -0.14 -4.72
C PRO A 303 5.37 -1.48 -5.35
N VAL A 304 5.90 -1.67 -6.57
CA VAL A 304 5.92 -2.96 -7.28
C VAL A 304 7.31 -3.29 -7.77
N SER A 305 7.53 -4.56 -8.06
CA SER A 305 8.76 -5.04 -8.72
C SER A 305 8.42 -6.14 -9.73
N ASP A 306 9.11 -6.10 -10.86
CA ASP A 306 8.99 -7.10 -11.93
C ASP A 306 9.63 -8.43 -11.54
#